data_46d4b20a0ad39ec7b393b3b18e91376b
#
_entry.id   46d4b20a0ad39ec7b393b3b18e91376b
#
_cell.length_a   1.000
_cell.length_b   1.000
_cell.length_c   1.000
_cell.angle_alpha   90.00
_cell.angle_beta   90.00
_cell.angle_gamma   90.00
#
_symmetry.space_group_name_H-M   'P 1'
#
loop_
_entity.id
_entity.type
_entity.pdbx_description
1 polymer ?
#
loop_
_entity_poly.entity_id
_entity_poly.type
_entity_poly.pdbx_seq_one_letter_code
_entity_poly.pdbx_strand_id
1 'polypeptide(L)'
;MSNFVYTGAKTSQISFPLGGIGSGSIGLAGNGRLIDWEIFNRPNKGSVNGFSHFAIRAENDHEVVAARILNSDLLPPYQGELNGPAFNSYGWGPRREYLTGLPHFVSAAFTGEFPIARLDFEDDSFPGRAALQAFNPFIPTNDKDSSIPAAFFDLEVTNTTAEPLTYTFAGVLGNP
;
A
#
# COMPACT_ATOMS: atom_id res chain seq x y z
N MET A 1 3.88 -14.12 -19.33
CA MET A 1 3.14 -13.00 -18.72
C MET A 1 2.28 -13.59 -17.62
N SER A 2 2.35 -13.08 -16.39
CA SER A 2 1.47 -13.53 -15.31
C SER A 2 0.02 -13.22 -15.69
N ASN A 3 -0.88 -14.20 -15.53
CA ASN A 3 -2.32 -14.02 -15.76
C ASN A 3 -3.02 -13.32 -14.56
N PHE A 4 -2.26 -12.94 -13.53
CA PHE A 4 -2.76 -12.40 -12.25
C PHE A 4 -2.49 -10.91 -12.11
N VAL A 5 -2.75 -10.14 -13.17
CA VAL A 5 -2.64 -8.67 -13.16
C VAL A 5 -4.04 -8.06 -13.03
N TYR A 6 -4.21 -7.19 -12.04
CA TYR A 6 -5.47 -6.53 -11.72
C TYR A 6 -5.29 -5.02 -11.81
N THR A 7 -6.21 -4.35 -12.50
CA THR A 7 -6.22 -2.90 -12.69
C THR A 7 -7.62 -2.33 -12.48
N GLY A 8 -7.74 -1.03 -12.26
CA GLY A 8 -9.00 -0.32 -12.11
C GLY A 8 -9.88 -0.94 -11.02
N ALA A 9 -11.17 -1.12 -11.29
CA ALA A 9 -12.15 -1.63 -10.33
C ALA A 9 -11.78 -3.00 -9.73
N LYS A 10 -10.97 -3.79 -10.41
CA LYS A 10 -10.53 -5.10 -9.91
C LYS A 10 -9.60 -5.01 -8.71
N THR A 11 -8.93 -3.88 -8.50
CA THR A 11 -8.03 -3.69 -7.35
C THR A 11 -8.78 -3.43 -6.04
N SER A 12 -10.05 -3.04 -6.10
CA SER A 12 -10.85 -2.61 -4.94
C SER A 12 -11.14 -3.71 -3.91
N GLN A 13 -11.07 -4.98 -4.32
CA GLN A 13 -11.38 -6.14 -3.46
C GLN A 13 -10.14 -6.95 -3.06
N ILE A 14 -8.95 -6.44 -3.36
CA ILE A 14 -7.71 -7.15 -3.06
C ILE A 14 -7.28 -6.86 -1.63
N SER A 15 -6.98 -7.92 -0.89
CA SER A 15 -6.23 -7.90 0.36
C SER A 15 -5.25 -9.07 0.30
N PHE A 16 -4.02 -8.79 -0.11
CA PHE A 16 -2.97 -9.81 -0.18
C PHE A 16 -2.35 -10.02 1.19
N PRO A 17 -2.39 -11.25 1.75
CA PRO A 17 -1.93 -11.48 3.11
C PRO A 17 -0.39 -11.43 3.20
N LEU A 18 0.12 -10.65 4.14
CA LEU A 18 1.53 -10.54 4.49
C LEU A 18 1.74 -10.90 5.95
N GLY A 19 2.76 -11.69 6.23
CA GLY A 19 3.10 -12.17 7.57
C GLY A 19 3.45 -13.65 7.56
N GLY A 20 4.01 -14.14 8.66
CA GLY A 20 4.37 -15.55 8.81
C GLY A 20 3.14 -16.44 9.06
N ILE A 21 3.27 -17.71 8.73
CA ILE A 21 2.22 -18.71 8.97
C ILE A 21 1.91 -18.78 10.48
N GLY A 22 0.65 -18.53 10.85
CA GLY A 22 0.18 -18.60 12.22
C GLY A 22 0.69 -17.50 13.16
N SER A 23 1.42 -16.49 12.65
CA SER A 23 2.02 -15.43 13.47
C SER A 23 1.30 -14.08 13.38
N GLY A 24 0.14 -14.06 12.73
CA GLY A 24 -0.62 -12.84 12.40
C GLY A 24 -0.34 -12.38 10.97
N SER A 25 -1.20 -11.49 10.48
CA SER A 25 -1.08 -10.96 9.13
C SER A 25 -1.53 -9.51 9.02
N ILE A 26 -1.03 -8.83 8.01
CA ILE A 26 -1.58 -7.58 7.49
C ILE A 26 -1.94 -7.78 6.03
N GLY A 27 -2.89 -7.03 5.50
CA GLY A 27 -3.28 -7.08 4.10
C GLY A 27 -2.64 -5.97 3.29
N LEU A 28 -2.05 -6.29 2.14
CA LEU A 28 -1.71 -5.31 1.12
C LEU A 28 -2.89 -5.17 0.17
N ALA A 29 -3.54 -4.01 0.20
CA ALA A 29 -4.64 -3.69 -0.69
C ALA A 29 -4.18 -3.48 -2.14
N GLY A 30 -5.05 -3.71 -3.10
CA GLY A 30 -4.73 -3.53 -4.51
C GLY A 30 -4.39 -2.10 -4.94
N ASN A 31 -4.60 -1.13 -4.06
CA ASN A 31 -4.18 0.25 -4.24
C ASN A 31 -2.96 0.67 -3.39
N GLY A 32 -2.31 -0.26 -2.71
CA GLY A 32 -1.09 -0.03 -1.93
C GLY A 32 -1.29 0.25 -0.44
N ARG A 33 -2.55 0.35 0.04
CA ARG A 33 -2.80 0.54 1.48
C ARG A 33 -2.49 -0.72 2.28
N LEU A 34 -2.07 -0.50 3.54
CA LEU A 34 -1.93 -1.56 4.53
C LEU A 34 -3.25 -1.65 5.32
N ILE A 35 -3.92 -2.78 5.18
CA ILE A 35 -5.26 -3.04 5.75
C ILE A 35 -5.27 -4.36 6.51
N ASP A 36 -6.41 -4.72 7.09
CA ASP A 36 -6.62 -6.04 7.71
C ASP A 36 -5.53 -6.41 8.72
N TRP A 37 -5.32 -5.53 9.71
CA TRP A 37 -4.31 -5.72 10.74
C TRP A 37 -4.73 -6.78 11.76
N GLU A 38 -4.47 -8.04 11.43
CA GLU A 38 -4.85 -9.23 12.23
C GLU A 38 -3.63 -9.77 13.01
N ILE A 39 -3.01 -8.89 13.80
CA ILE A 39 -1.75 -9.17 14.51
C ILE A 39 -1.92 -9.51 16.00
N PHE A 40 -3.16 -9.43 16.54
CA PHE A 40 -3.46 -9.70 17.95
C PHE A 40 -4.26 -10.99 18.16
N ASN A 41 -4.02 -12.01 17.33
CA ASN A 41 -4.70 -13.30 17.39
C ASN A 41 -6.25 -13.18 17.38
N ARG A 42 -6.77 -12.25 16.59
CA ARG A 42 -8.20 -12.03 16.40
C ARG A 42 -8.48 -11.48 15.00
N PRO A 43 -9.64 -11.82 14.40
CA PRO A 43 -10.06 -11.23 13.15
C PRO A 43 -10.19 -9.70 13.25
N ASN A 44 -9.70 -8.99 12.26
CA ASN A 44 -9.78 -7.52 12.21
C ASN A 44 -9.89 -7.01 10.77
N LYS A 45 -10.76 -7.64 9.98
CA LYS A 45 -10.98 -7.30 8.57
C LYS A 45 -11.50 -5.87 8.40
N GLY A 46 -11.02 -5.20 7.36
CA GLY A 46 -11.34 -3.81 7.07
C GLY A 46 -10.64 -2.79 7.98
N SER A 47 -9.80 -3.25 8.92
CA SER A 47 -9.05 -2.36 9.79
C SER A 47 -7.94 -1.63 9.04
N VAL A 48 -7.56 -0.49 9.58
CA VAL A 48 -6.35 0.27 9.26
C VAL A 48 -5.59 0.53 10.54
N ASN A 49 -4.29 0.75 10.45
CA ASN A 49 -3.45 1.07 11.59
C ASN A 49 -2.98 2.52 11.50
N GLY A 50 -3.85 3.44 11.94
CA GLY A 50 -3.60 4.87 11.84
C GLY A 50 -3.24 5.31 10.42
N PHE A 51 -2.19 6.11 10.31
CA PHE A 51 -1.67 6.60 9.01
C PHE A 51 -0.50 5.76 8.47
N SER A 52 -0.48 4.46 8.73
CA SER A 52 0.59 3.57 8.24
C SER A 52 0.63 3.53 6.71
N HIS A 53 1.75 3.93 6.14
CA HIS A 53 1.95 3.97 4.68
C HIS A 53 3.43 4.06 4.30
N PHE A 54 3.71 3.86 3.02
CA PHE A 54 4.97 4.22 2.41
C PHE A 54 4.83 5.51 1.59
N ALA A 55 5.90 6.28 1.51
CA ALA A 55 5.95 7.50 0.72
C ALA A 55 7.26 7.57 -0.06
N ILE A 56 7.25 8.31 -1.15
CA ILE A 56 8.41 8.62 -1.98
C ILE A 56 8.47 10.12 -2.25
N ARG A 57 9.67 10.68 -2.18
CA ARG A 57 9.97 12.06 -2.56
C ARG A 57 11.05 12.05 -3.62
N ALA A 58 10.87 12.85 -4.66
CA ALA A 58 11.85 13.12 -5.69
C ALA A 58 12.32 14.58 -5.55
N GLU A 59 13.63 14.81 -5.58
CA GLU A 59 14.24 16.14 -5.45
C GLU A 59 15.43 16.26 -6.38
N ASN A 60 15.67 17.48 -6.84
CA ASN A 60 16.92 17.90 -7.49
C ASN A 60 17.76 18.74 -6.49
N ASP A 61 18.86 19.30 -6.94
CA ASP A 61 19.77 20.09 -6.09
C ASP A 61 19.13 21.39 -5.54
N HIS A 62 17.95 21.78 -6.00
CA HIS A 62 17.33 23.07 -5.70
C HIS A 62 15.99 22.94 -4.96
N GLU A 63 15.19 21.92 -5.28
CA GLU A 63 13.83 21.82 -4.76
C GLU A 63 13.30 20.36 -4.76
N VAL A 64 12.23 20.17 -3.99
CA VAL A 64 11.41 18.96 -4.08
C VAL A 64 10.56 19.05 -5.34
N VAL A 65 10.80 18.17 -6.29
CA VAL A 65 10.09 18.12 -7.57
C VAL A 65 8.72 17.47 -7.42
N ALA A 66 8.64 16.39 -6.64
CA ALA A 66 7.39 15.68 -6.39
C ALA A 66 7.46 14.88 -5.09
N ALA A 67 6.29 14.65 -4.49
CA ALA A 67 6.13 13.70 -3.40
C ALA A 67 4.80 12.95 -3.56
N ARG A 68 4.80 11.65 -3.25
CA ARG A 68 3.60 10.79 -3.28
C ARG A 68 3.64 9.80 -2.13
N ILE A 69 2.47 9.44 -1.62
CA ILE A 69 2.34 8.16 -0.90
C ILE A 69 2.29 7.04 -1.93
N LEU A 70 2.79 5.85 -1.57
CA LEU A 70 2.76 4.67 -2.44
C LEU A 70 1.39 3.99 -2.40
N ASN A 71 0.36 4.80 -2.66
CA ASN A 71 -1.01 4.38 -2.85
C ASN A 71 -1.51 4.96 -4.16
N SER A 72 -2.46 4.29 -4.80
CA SER A 72 -3.24 4.87 -5.89
C SER A 72 -4.60 5.36 -5.41
N ASP A 73 -5.33 6.04 -6.28
CA ASP A 73 -6.66 6.54 -6.03
C ASP A 73 -7.61 5.47 -5.48
N LEU A 74 -8.50 5.91 -4.62
CA LEU A 74 -9.66 5.11 -4.25
C LEU A 74 -10.69 5.18 -5.37
N LEU A 75 -11.19 4.01 -5.75
CA LEU A 75 -12.21 3.93 -6.79
C LEU A 75 -13.61 4.15 -6.19
N PRO A 76 -14.54 4.81 -6.92
CA PRO A 76 -15.92 4.94 -6.49
C PRO A 76 -16.61 3.56 -6.41
N PRO A 77 -17.70 3.42 -5.62
CA PRO A 77 -18.36 4.50 -4.88
C PRO A 77 -17.60 4.87 -3.61
N TYR A 78 -17.42 6.17 -3.38
CA TYR A 78 -16.85 6.68 -2.14
C TYR A 78 -17.90 6.58 -1.03
N GLN A 79 -17.57 5.86 0.03
CA GLN A 79 -18.43 5.72 1.19
C GLN A 79 -17.86 6.52 2.34
N GLY A 80 -18.65 7.46 2.85
CA GLY A 80 -18.36 8.13 4.11
C GLY A 80 -18.65 7.23 5.29
N GLU A 81 -18.21 7.62 6.47
CA GLU A 81 -18.50 6.95 7.72
C GLU A 81 -19.91 7.31 8.21
N LEU A 82 -20.91 6.57 7.73
CA LEU A 82 -22.31 6.82 8.09
C LEU A 82 -22.66 6.38 9.53
N ASN A 83 -21.82 5.55 10.15
CA ASN A 83 -22.08 4.95 11.47
C ASN A 83 -21.31 5.62 12.61
N GLY A 84 -20.64 6.75 12.37
CA GLY A 84 -20.00 7.52 13.42
C GLY A 84 -21.03 8.25 14.29
N PRO A 85 -20.69 8.60 15.56
CA PRO A 85 -21.54 9.42 16.38
C PRO A 85 -21.87 10.75 15.67
N ALA A 86 -23.13 11.19 15.74
CA ALA A 86 -23.65 12.35 15.02
C ALA A 86 -22.85 13.66 15.25
N PHE A 87 -22.14 13.76 16.36
CA PHE A 87 -21.30 14.92 16.68
C PHE A 87 -19.88 14.86 16.04
N ASN A 88 -19.51 13.75 15.40
CA ASN A 88 -18.23 13.62 14.69
C ASN A 88 -18.31 14.08 13.23
N SER A 89 -19.35 14.79 12.88
CA SER A 89 -19.72 15.20 11.53
C SER A 89 -20.07 14.05 10.58
N TYR A 90 -21.06 14.30 9.74
CA TYR A 90 -21.39 13.43 8.62
C TYR A 90 -20.32 13.62 7.54
N GLY A 91 -19.24 12.84 7.63
CA GLY A 91 -18.19 12.87 6.62
C GLY A 91 -18.70 12.28 5.31
N TRP A 92 -18.75 13.09 4.28
CA TRP A 92 -18.87 12.63 2.91
C TRP A 92 -17.47 12.27 2.41
N GLY A 93 -17.30 11.06 1.93
CA GLY A 93 -16.03 10.60 1.40
C GLY A 93 -15.29 9.59 2.29
N PRO A 94 -14.12 9.16 1.88
CA PRO A 94 -13.33 8.15 2.58
C PRO A 94 -12.82 8.68 3.92
N ARG A 95 -12.57 7.75 4.84
CA ARG A 95 -11.96 8.07 6.14
C ARG A 95 -10.58 8.70 5.96
N ARG A 96 -10.16 9.53 6.90
CA ARG A 96 -8.82 10.15 6.89
C ARG A 96 -7.70 9.12 6.91
N GLU A 97 -7.91 8.02 7.61
CA GLU A 97 -6.97 6.89 7.70
C GLU A 97 -6.75 6.21 6.36
N TYR A 98 -7.60 6.47 5.38
CA TYR A 98 -7.41 6.00 4.01
C TYR A 98 -6.43 6.88 3.21
N LEU A 99 -5.91 7.95 3.82
CA LEU A 99 -4.87 8.83 3.27
C LEU A 99 -5.27 9.57 1.98
N THR A 100 -6.57 9.65 1.68
CA THR A 100 -7.09 10.25 0.45
C THR A 100 -6.85 11.74 0.31
N GLY A 101 -6.47 12.42 1.39
CA GLY A 101 -6.08 13.83 1.36
C GLY A 101 -4.60 14.08 1.10
N LEU A 102 -3.79 13.01 0.95
CA LEU A 102 -2.38 13.12 0.64
C LEU A 102 -2.13 12.94 -0.87
N PRO A 103 -1.07 13.54 -1.41
CA PRO A 103 -0.66 13.29 -2.80
C PRO A 103 -0.37 11.80 -3.00
N HIS A 104 -1.05 11.16 -3.94
CA HIS A 104 -0.93 9.75 -4.26
C HIS A 104 -0.81 9.56 -5.77
N PHE A 105 -0.48 8.37 -6.22
CA PHE A 105 -0.43 8.02 -7.63
C PHE A 105 -1.83 7.91 -8.23
N VAL A 106 -1.97 8.21 -9.51
CA VAL A 106 -3.26 8.19 -10.22
C VAL A 106 -3.82 6.77 -10.30
N SER A 107 -2.99 5.79 -10.62
CA SER A 107 -3.40 4.39 -10.73
C SER A 107 -2.29 3.44 -10.28
N ALA A 108 -2.67 2.16 -10.13
CA ALA A 108 -1.73 1.08 -9.91
C ALA A 108 -2.19 -0.19 -10.62
N ALA A 109 -1.23 -0.97 -11.10
CA ALA A 109 -1.42 -2.33 -11.53
C ALA A 109 -0.93 -3.28 -10.42
N PHE A 110 -1.83 -4.12 -9.93
CA PHE A 110 -1.51 -5.13 -8.91
C PHE A 110 -1.26 -6.48 -9.57
N THR A 111 -0.12 -7.07 -9.29
CA THR A 111 0.20 -8.46 -9.65
C THR A 111 0.38 -9.27 -8.39
N GLY A 112 -0.40 -10.34 -8.21
CA GLY A 112 -0.34 -11.18 -7.01
C GLY A 112 -0.28 -12.65 -7.34
N GLU A 113 0.79 -13.29 -6.89
CA GLU A 113 0.98 -14.74 -6.96
C GLU A 113 1.73 -15.15 -5.69
N PHE A 114 0.96 -15.70 -4.73
CA PHE A 114 1.53 -16.05 -3.41
C PHE A 114 2.83 -16.85 -3.58
N PRO A 115 3.92 -16.51 -2.90
CA PRO A 115 4.00 -15.61 -1.74
C PRO A 115 4.38 -14.15 -2.06
N ILE A 116 4.30 -13.72 -3.31
CA ILE A 116 4.77 -12.40 -3.76
C ILE A 116 3.60 -11.59 -4.32
N ALA A 117 3.57 -10.32 -3.99
CA ALA A 117 2.70 -9.31 -4.60
C ALA A 117 3.52 -8.12 -5.09
N ARG A 118 3.11 -7.49 -6.18
CA ARG A 118 3.73 -6.31 -6.74
C ARG A 118 2.68 -5.28 -7.14
N LEU A 119 2.96 -4.03 -6.86
CA LEU A 119 2.23 -2.85 -7.31
C LEU A 119 3.16 -2.02 -8.18
N ASP A 120 2.78 -1.78 -9.40
CA ASP A 120 3.41 -0.82 -10.29
C ASP A 120 2.53 0.43 -10.33
N PHE A 121 3.06 1.58 -9.86
CA PHE A 121 2.32 2.83 -9.76
C PHE A 121 2.47 3.67 -11.02
N GLU A 122 1.38 4.34 -11.43
CA GLU A 122 1.32 5.17 -12.63
C GLU A 122 0.86 6.58 -12.29
N ASP A 123 1.66 7.57 -12.68
CA ASP A 123 1.36 9.01 -12.59
C ASP A 123 2.31 9.76 -13.52
N ASP A 124 1.78 10.33 -14.59
CA ASP A 124 2.57 11.08 -15.58
C ASP A 124 3.19 12.35 -15.00
N SER A 125 2.68 12.83 -13.86
CA SER A 125 3.22 14.00 -13.17
C SER A 125 4.33 13.66 -12.16
N PHE A 126 4.60 12.38 -11.91
CA PHE A 126 5.71 11.95 -11.07
C PHE A 126 6.95 11.69 -11.92
N PRO A 127 8.13 12.24 -11.56
CA PRO A 127 9.34 12.15 -12.38
C PRO A 127 10.04 10.79 -12.21
N GLY A 128 9.35 9.70 -12.49
CA GLY A 128 9.87 8.36 -12.35
C GLY A 128 8.78 7.30 -12.36
N ARG A 129 9.18 6.04 -12.39
CA ARG A 129 8.29 4.89 -12.18
C ARG A 129 8.58 4.31 -10.81
N ALA A 130 7.59 4.21 -9.97
CA ALA A 130 7.69 3.63 -8.64
C ALA A 130 6.96 2.28 -8.58
N ALA A 131 7.54 1.34 -7.83
CA ALA A 131 6.91 0.06 -7.56
C ALA A 131 7.12 -0.35 -6.10
N LEU A 132 6.18 -1.13 -5.59
CA LEU A 132 6.22 -1.76 -4.29
C LEU A 132 6.07 -3.27 -4.49
N GLN A 133 7.07 -4.05 -4.11
CA GLN A 133 6.95 -5.48 -4.01
C GLN A 133 6.84 -5.88 -2.54
N ALA A 134 5.94 -6.80 -2.24
CA ALA A 134 5.78 -7.36 -0.90
C ALA A 134 5.78 -8.88 -0.96
N PHE A 135 6.35 -9.52 0.05
CA PHE A 135 6.41 -10.98 0.07
C PHE A 135 6.40 -11.56 1.48
N ASN A 136 6.04 -12.84 1.54
CA ASN A 136 6.06 -13.66 2.74
C ASN A 136 7.29 -14.57 2.74
N PRO A 137 7.92 -14.82 3.89
CA PRO A 137 9.00 -15.80 4.01
C PRO A 137 8.43 -17.22 3.94
N PHE A 138 7.88 -17.62 2.80
CA PHE A 138 7.21 -18.91 2.63
C PHE A 138 8.13 -19.94 2.01
N ILE A 139 8.50 -20.95 2.79
CA ILE A 139 9.30 -22.10 2.36
C ILE A 139 8.47 -23.36 2.59
N PRO A 140 7.99 -24.05 1.54
CA PRO A 140 7.21 -25.28 1.70
C PRO A 140 7.91 -26.29 2.60
N THR A 141 7.17 -26.88 3.54
CA THR A 141 7.64 -27.85 4.53
C THR A 141 8.62 -27.33 5.60
N ASN A 142 8.92 -26.03 5.62
CA ASN A 142 9.72 -25.39 6.67
C ASN A 142 8.82 -24.40 7.44
N ASP A 143 8.19 -24.89 8.48
CA ASP A 143 7.29 -24.11 9.34
C ASP A 143 8.04 -23.07 10.18
N LYS A 144 9.26 -23.37 10.60
CA LYS A 144 10.08 -22.48 11.42
C LYS A 144 10.37 -21.16 10.72
N ASP A 145 10.87 -21.19 9.50
CA ASP A 145 11.21 -19.98 8.75
C ASP A 145 9.98 -19.33 8.12
N SER A 146 8.99 -20.14 7.75
CA SER A 146 7.71 -19.64 7.21
C SER A 146 6.84 -18.95 8.26
N SER A 147 7.07 -19.15 9.55
CA SER A 147 6.30 -18.51 10.64
C SER A 147 6.97 -17.27 11.23
N ILE A 148 8.04 -16.74 10.61
CA ILE A 148 8.66 -15.48 11.02
C ILE A 148 7.61 -14.37 11.00
N PRO A 149 7.34 -13.66 12.12
CA PRO A 149 6.31 -12.64 12.22
C PRO A 149 6.75 -11.34 11.55
N ALA A 150 6.94 -11.37 10.24
CA ALA A 150 7.41 -10.24 9.46
C ALA A 150 6.71 -10.17 8.10
N ALA A 151 6.54 -8.97 7.60
CA ALA A 151 6.20 -8.67 6.21
C ALA A 151 7.39 -7.95 5.58
N PHE A 152 7.78 -8.35 4.38
CA PHE A 152 8.91 -7.78 3.66
C PHE A 152 8.42 -6.91 2.52
N PHE A 153 9.09 -5.77 2.34
CA PHE A 153 8.77 -4.80 1.30
C PHE A 153 10.04 -4.35 0.58
N ASP A 154 10.03 -4.45 -0.73
CA ASP A 154 11.03 -3.86 -1.60
C ASP A 154 10.41 -2.65 -2.31
N LEU A 155 11.08 -1.51 -2.22
CA LEU A 155 10.66 -0.26 -2.82
C LEU A 155 11.60 0.06 -3.98
N GLU A 156 11.02 0.18 -5.17
CA GLU A 156 11.78 0.41 -6.40
C GLU A 156 11.41 1.75 -7.01
N VAL A 157 12.38 2.44 -7.57
CA VAL A 157 12.16 3.63 -8.40
C VAL A 157 13.12 3.64 -9.58
N THR A 158 12.60 4.04 -10.74
CA THR A 158 13.40 4.29 -11.94
C THR A 158 13.20 5.73 -12.38
N ASN A 159 14.27 6.51 -12.43
CA ASN A 159 14.23 7.87 -13.00
C ASN A 159 13.91 7.80 -14.50
N THR A 160 12.86 8.47 -14.92
CA THR A 160 12.42 8.56 -16.31
C THR A 160 12.73 9.91 -16.94
N THR A 161 13.37 10.81 -16.19
CA THR A 161 13.75 12.14 -16.67
C THR A 161 15.19 12.16 -17.20
N ALA A 162 15.57 13.23 -17.89
CA ALA A 162 16.95 13.43 -18.35
C ALA A 162 17.86 13.99 -17.24
N GLU A 163 17.28 14.52 -16.16
CA GLU A 163 18.01 15.16 -15.07
C GLU A 163 18.26 14.19 -13.93
N PRO A 164 19.40 14.28 -13.24
CA PRO A 164 19.64 13.53 -12.02
C PRO A 164 18.64 13.92 -10.93
N LEU A 165 18.05 12.93 -10.27
CA LEU A 165 17.15 13.12 -9.14
C LEU A 165 17.57 12.23 -7.99
N THR A 166 17.40 12.74 -6.78
CA THR A 166 17.50 11.99 -5.53
C THR A 166 16.10 11.52 -5.13
N TYR A 167 15.94 10.23 -4.90
CA TYR A 167 14.69 9.67 -4.39
C TYR A 167 14.85 9.23 -2.95
N THR A 168 13.94 9.70 -2.11
CA THR A 168 13.89 9.32 -0.70
C THR A 168 12.61 8.56 -0.44
N PHE A 169 12.73 7.33 0.07
CA PHE A 169 11.59 6.56 0.57
C PHE A 169 11.42 6.77 2.07
N ALA A 170 10.18 6.81 2.51
CA ALA A 170 9.81 6.85 3.93
C ALA A 170 8.74 5.81 4.24
N GLY A 171 8.91 5.11 5.36
CA GLY A 171 7.88 4.27 5.95
C GLY A 171 7.31 4.96 7.19
N VAL A 172 6.00 5.08 7.25
CA VAL A 172 5.27 5.56 8.42
C VAL A 172 4.46 4.40 8.99
N LEU A 173 4.65 4.11 10.25
CA LEU A 173 3.96 3.03 10.93
C LEU A 173 3.31 3.56 12.21
N GLY A 174 1.99 3.46 12.28
CA GLY A 174 1.26 3.66 13.52
C GLY A 174 1.66 2.56 14.53
N ASN A 175 1.81 2.92 15.79
CA ASN A 175 2.01 1.91 16.83
C ASN A 175 0.66 1.21 17.09
N PRO A 176 0.54 -0.09 16.80
CA PRO A 176 -0.70 -0.84 16.90
C PRO A 176 -1.11 -1.12 18.35
#